data_92a5a26dda1b5a09500e47aee5d48d3f
#
_entry.id   92a5a26dda1b5a09500e47aee5d48d3f
#
_cell.length_a   1.000
_cell.length_b   1.000
_cell.length_c   1.000
_cell.angle_alpha   90.00
_cell.angle_beta   90.00
_cell.angle_gamma   90.00
#
_symmetry.space_group_name_H-M   'P 1'
#
loop_
_entity.id
_entity.type
_entity.pdbx_description
1 polymer ?
#
loop_
_entity_poly.entity_id
_entity_poly.type
_entity_poly.pdbx_seq_one_letter_code
_entity_poly.pdbx_strand_id
1 'polypeptide(L)'
;GIEREVTVLKTGQEPYNWQVEDFEKPKEEDLIIYEVLIRDFDYERTFQNLIDRIDYFKDLNINAIELMPVMEYEGNESWGYNTAFHMSVDKFYGPEEKLKEFIDLCHQNGIAVIFDLVMNHVMGRSPMNRMWMNDPDGNGWGEPSEESPYFNEIATHSYGLGNDFNHQSSYTQYYTQ
;
A
#
# COMPACT_ATOMS: atom_id res chain seq x y z
N GLY A 1 16.66 -13.70 -12.66
CA GLY A 1 16.69 -12.34 -13.22
C GLY A 1 17.07 -11.36 -12.14
N ILE A 2 17.70 -10.26 -12.50
CA ILE A 2 17.95 -9.17 -11.54
C ILE A 2 16.65 -8.38 -11.48
N GLU A 3 15.93 -8.47 -10.40
CA GLU A 3 14.80 -7.57 -10.13
C GLU A 3 15.36 -6.17 -9.86
N ARG A 4 14.91 -5.21 -10.64
CA ARG A 4 15.29 -3.80 -10.47
C ARG A 4 14.04 -2.96 -10.53
N GLU A 5 13.89 -2.14 -9.52
CA GLU A 5 12.89 -1.08 -9.49
C GLU A 5 13.38 0.08 -10.36
N VAL A 6 12.44 0.71 -11.06
CA VAL A 6 12.71 1.92 -11.84
C VAL A 6 11.67 2.97 -11.50
N THR A 7 12.12 4.21 -11.39
CA THR A 7 11.20 5.34 -11.24
C THR A 7 10.65 5.71 -12.62
N VAL A 8 9.35 5.79 -12.72
CA VAL A 8 8.65 6.24 -13.93
C VAL A 8 8.20 7.68 -13.71
N LEU A 9 8.76 8.60 -14.49
CA LEU A 9 8.28 9.98 -14.53
C LEU A 9 7.09 10.06 -15.51
N LYS A 10 5.91 10.27 -14.97
CA LYS A 10 4.70 10.53 -15.75
C LYS A 10 4.44 12.03 -15.76
N THR A 11 4.46 12.67 -16.93
CA THR A 11 4.16 14.09 -17.10
C THR A 11 2.88 14.27 -17.92
N GLY A 12 2.16 15.38 -17.66
CA GLY A 12 0.93 15.68 -18.39
C GLY A 12 -0.22 14.71 -18.12
N GLN A 13 -0.23 14.10 -16.95
CA GLN A 13 -1.36 13.27 -16.53
C GLN A 13 -2.55 14.16 -16.20
N GLU A 14 -3.70 13.82 -16.78
CA GLU A 14 -4.97 14.40 -16.34
C GLU A 14 -5.38 13.73 -15.00
N PRO A 15 -5.99 14.48 -14.08
CA PRO A 15 -6.58 13.91 -12.87
C PRO A 15 -7.60 12.82 -13.22
N TYR A 16 -7.70 11.79 -12.37
CA TYR A 16 -8.76 10.79 -12.51
C TYR A 16 -10.12 11.47 -12.39
N ASN A 17 -11.03 11.14 -13.30
CA ASN A 17 -12.38 11.72 -13.34
C ASN A 17 -13.34 10.87 -12.49
N TRP A 18 -13.43 11.19 -11.19
CA TRP A 18 -14.34 10.51 -10.27
C TRP A 18 -15.79 10.67 -10.69
N GLN A 19 -16.54 9.58 -10.70
CA GLN A 19 -17.98 9.61 -10.96
C GLN A 19 -18.77 9.92 -9.67
N VAL A 20 -18.18 9.62 -8.52
CA VAL A 20 -18.73 9.97 -7.22
C VAL A 20 -17.72 10.86 -6.48
N GLU A 21 -17.98 12.18 -6.49
CA GLU A 21 -17.09 13.16 -5.84
C GLU A 21 -17.38 13.29 -4.33
N ASP A 22 -18.65 13.18 -3.92
CA ASP A 22 -19.11 13.36 -2.54
C ASP A 22 -19.65 12.04 -1.97
N PHE A 23 -18.76 11.05 -1.78
CA PHE A 23 -19.14 9.77 -1.19
C PHE A 23 -19.40 9.92 0.31
N GLU A 24 -20.62 9.61 0.74
CA GLU A 24 -20.96 9.53 2.16
C GLU A 24 -20.61 8.15 2.71
N LYS A 25 -19.53 8.08 3.50
CA LYS A 25 -19.12 6.82 4.14
C LYS A 25 -20.18 6.32 5.15
N PRO A 26 -20.38 5.01 5.27
CA PRO A 26 -21.17 4.43 6.34
C PRO A 26 -20.68 4.86 7.71
N LYS A 27 -21.56 4.88 8.73
CA LYS A 27 -21.14 5.11 10.11
C LYS A 27 -20.34 3.90 10.62
N GLU A 28 -19.41 4.15 11.53
CA GLU A 28 -18.53 3.10 12.07
C GLU A 28 -19.33 1.95 12.71
N GLU A 29 -20.41 2.26 13.43
CA GLU A 29 -21.27 1.28 14.06
C GLU A 29 -22.12 0.43 13.08
N ASP A 30 -22.24 0.87 11.83
CA ASP A 30 -23.04 0.21 10.79
C ASP A 30 -22.18 -0.55 9.77
N LEU A 31 -20.85 -0.58 9.96
CA LEU A 31 -19.95 -1.22 9.00
C LEU A 31 -20.13 -2.74 8.95
N ILE A 32 -20.28 -3.24 7.73
CA ILE A 32 -20.20 -4.65 7.37
C ILE A 32 -19.05 -4.80 6.41
N ILE A 33 -17.90 -5.21 6.93
CA ILE A 33 -16.62 -5.18 6.22
C ILE A 33 -16.33 -6.56 5.62
N TYR A 34 -15.90 -6.56 4.36
CA TYR A 34 -15.29 -7.70 3.69
C TYR A 34 -13.80 -7.43 3.49
N GLU A 35 -12.95 -8.13 4.23
CA GLU A 35 -11.51 -8.07 4.04
C GLU A 35 -11.11 -8.93 2.84
N VAL A 36 -10.24 -8.39 1.97
CA VAL A 36 -9.79 -9.10 0.76
C VAL A 36 -8.29 -8.97 0.56
N LEU A 37 -7.65 -10.12 0.37
CA LEU A 37 -6.30 -10.20 -0.18
C LEU A 37 -6.41 -10.43 -1.69
N ILE A 38 -6.03 -9.44 -2.48
CA ILE A 38 -6.16 -9.47 -3.95
C ILE A 38 -5.47 -10.69 -4.56
N ARG A 39 -4.29 -11.04 -4.03
CA ARG A 39 -3.52 -12.22 -4.44
C ARG A 39 -4.33 -13.53 -4.41
N ASP A 40 -5.21 -13.68 -3.41
CA ASP A 40 -5.90 -14.95 -3.14
C ASP A 40 -7.39 -14.90 -3.51
N PHE A 41 -7.90 -13.74 -3.93
CA PHE A 41 -9.33 -13.53 -4.19
C PHE A 41 -9.82 -14.23 -5.47
N ASP A 42 -9.06 -14.10 -6.58
CA ASP A 42 -9.43 -14.71 -7.85
C ASP A 42 -8.16 -15.07 -8.64
N TYR A 43 -8.32 -15.79 -9.74
CA TYR A 43 -7.22 -16.39 -10.52
C TYR A 43 -6.22 -15.37 -11.07
N GLU A 44 -6.67 -14.23 -11.59
CA GLU A 44 -5.79 -13.23 -12.20
C GLU A 44 -5.11 -12.30 -11.20
N ARG A 45 -5.60 -12.25 -9.95
CA ARG A 45 -4.96 -11.54 -8.82
C ARG A 45 -4.78 -10.03 -9.06
N THR A 46 -5.75 -9.35 -9.66
CA THR A 46 -5.64 -7.95 -10.08
C THR A 46 -6.80 -7.09 -9.59
N PHE A 47 -6.62 -5.75 -9.61
CA PHE A 47 -7.72 -4.80 -9.40
C PHE A 47 -8.85 -5.02 -10.41
N GLN A 48 -8.53 -5.43 -11.65
CA GLN A 48 -9.55 -5.73 -12.64
C GLN A 48 -10.48 -6.86 -12.20
N ASN A 49 -9.94 -7.89 -11.53
CA ASN A 49 -10.80 -8.95 -10.98
C ASN A 49 -11.77 -8.46 -9.92
N LEU A 50 -11.35 -7.51 -9.07
CA LEU A 50 -12.26 -6.91 -8.09
C LEU A 50 -13.38 -6.12 -8.79
N ILE A 51 -13.05 -5.37 -9.86
CA ILE A 51 -14.01 -4.65 -10.69
C ILE A 51 -15.02 -5.62 -11.30
N ASP A 52 -14.54 -6.70 -11.92
CA ASP A 52 -15.38 -7.71 -12.57
C ASP A 52 -16.27 -8.47 -11.59
N ARG A 53 -15.94 -8.45 -10.30
CA ARG A 53 -16.66 -9.10 -9.21
C ARG A 53 -17.51 -8.15 -8.36
N ILE A 54 -17.77 -6.94 -8.81
CA ILE A 54 -18.53 -5.96 -8.01
C ILE A 54 -19.92 -6.50 -7.60
N ASP A 55 -20.59 -7.24 -8.46
CA ASP A 55 -21.89 -7.83 -8.14
C ASP A 55 -21.81 -8.88 -7.02
N TYR A 56 -20.73 -9.63 -6.92
CA TYR A 56 -20.48 -10.53 -5.80
C TYR A 56 -20.47 -9.76 -4.46
N PHE A 57 -19.77 -8.64 -4.38
CA PHE A 57 -19.73 -7.83 -3.16
C PHE A 57 -21.10 -7.21 -2.83
N LYS A 58 -21.86 -6.80 -3.84
CA LYS A 58 -23.24 -6.31 -3.68
C LYS A 58 -24.17 -7.39 -3.14
N ASP A 59 -24.08 -8.62 -3.68
CA ASP A 59 -24.90 -9.75 -3.27
C ASP A 59 -24.63 -10.18 -1.82
N LEU A 60 -23.43 -9.92 -1.30
CA LEU A 60 -23.10 -10.12 0.13
C LEU A 60 -23.73 -9.06 1.04
N ASN A 61 -24.31 -8.00 0.48
CA ASN A 61 -24.90 -6.89 1.21
C ASN A 61 -23.95 -6.23 2.22
N ILE A 62 -22.66 -6.14 1.86
CA ILE A 62 -21.63 -5.42 2.60
C ILE A 62 -21.67 -3.93 2.25
N ASN A 63 -21.11 -3.09 3.11
CA ASN A 63 -21.01 -1.65 2.86
C ASN A 63 -19.57 -1.12 2.96
N ALA A 64 -18.60 -2.01 3.18
CA ALA A 64 -17.18 -1.68 3.13
C ALA A 64 -16.36 -2.89 2.64
N ILE A 65 -15.32 -2.59 1.86
CA ILE A 65 -14.28 -3.54 1.48
C ILE A 65 -12.97 -3.05 2.08
N GLU A 66 -12.31 -3.89 2.86
CA GLU A 66 -10.96 -3.65 3.36
C GLU A 66 -9.97 -4.38 2.47
N LEU A 67 -9.13 -3.60 1.79
CA LEU A 67 -8.02 -4.14 1.01
C LEU A 67 -6.83 -4.38 1.92
N MET A 68 -6.40 -5.63 2.07
CA MET A 68 -5.08 -5.96 2.61
C MET A 68 -4.02 -5.19 1.81
N PRO A 69 -2.81 -4.97 2.35
CA PRO A 69 -1.89 -3.99 1.80
C PRO A 69 -1.68 -4.10 0.30
N VAL A 70 -1.95 -3.01 -0.41
CA VAL A 70 -1.85 -2.90 -1.88
C VAL A 70 -0.56 -2.24 -2.34
N MET A 71 0.27 -1.79 -1.42
CA MET A 71 1.54 -1.14 -1.70
C MET A 71 2.57 -2.13 -2.22
N GLU A 72 3.50 -1.66 -3.05
CA GLU A 72 4.59 -2.47 -3.59
C GLU A 72 5.44 -3.06 -2.47
N TYR A 73 5.55 -4.38 -2.43
CA TYR A 73 6.27 -5.14 -1.42
C TYR A 73 7.52 -5.83 -1.99
N GLU A 74 8.41 -6.30 -1.12
CA GLU A 74 9.56 -7.09 -1.53
C GLU A 74 9.16 -8.49 -1.98
N GLY A 75 9.74 -8.93 -3.12
CA GLY A 75 9.49 -10.25 -3.69
C GLY A 75 8.24 -10.29 -4.58
N ASN A 76 7.72 -11.50 -4.79
CA ASN A 76 6.65 -11.77 -5.75
C ASN A 76 5.42 -12.41 -5.10
N GLU A 77 5.51 -12.82 -3.85
CA GLU A 77 4.42 -13.46 -3.09
C GLU A 77 4.43 -12.92 -1.66
N SER A 78 3.37 -12.21 -1.28
CA SER A 78 3.23 -11.63 0.05
C SER A 78 1.76 -11.40 0.41
N TRP A 79 1.49 -11.20 1.69
CA TRP A 79 0.25 -10.57 2.15
C TRP A 79 0.30 -9.03 2.06
N GLY A 80 1.48 -8.47 1.69
CA GLY A 80 1.70 -7.04 1.57
C GLY A 80 2.36 -6.38 2.78
N TYR A 81 2.55 -7.10 3.91
CA TYR A 81 3.14 -6.53 5.13
C TYR A 81 4.66 -6.33 5.09
N ASN A 82 5.32 -6.71 4.01
CA ASN A 82 6.72 -6.41 3.75
C ASN A 82 6.88 -5.29 2.72
N THR A 83 6.21 -4.18 2.96
CA THR A 83 6.18 -3.00 2.10
C THR A 83 7.58 -2.43 1.89
N ALA A 84 7.90 -2.11 0.63
CA ALA A 84 9.15 -1.43 0.25
C ALA A 84 8.87 -0.03 -0.32
N PHE A 85 7.76 0.18 -1.02
CA PHE A 85 7.41 1.43 -1.68
C PHE A 85 5.98 1.84 -1.33
N HIS A 86 5.82 2.63 -0.27
CA HIS A 86 4.51 3.02 0.27
C HIS A 86 3.66 3.86 -0.68
N MET A 87 4.29 4.60 -1.59
CA MET A 87 3.59 5.48 -2.53
C MET A 87 3.43 4.84 -3.92
N SER A 88 3.50 3.51 -4.00
CA SER A 88 3.34 2.76 -5.24
C SER A 88 2.43 1.56 -5.01
N VAL A 89 1.52 1.30 -5.93
CA VAL A 89 0.74 0.05 -5.92
C VAL A 89 1.61 -1.13 -6.37
N ASP A 90 1.29 -2.32 -5.85
CA ASP A 90 2.02 -3.53 -6.21
C ASP A 90 1.91 -3.85 -7.71
N LYS A 91 3.06 -4.22 -8.28
CA LYS A 91 3.23 -4.50 -9.71
C LYS A 91 2.31 -5.58 -10.28
N PHE A 92 1.86 -6.52 -9.44
CA PHE A 92 1.00 -7.62 -9.88
C PHE A 92 -0.48 -7.28 -9.80
N TYR A 93 -0.87 -6.32 -8.95
CA TYR A 93 -2.28 -5.95 -8.77
C TYR A 93 -2.80 -5.04 -9.87
N GLY A 94 -1.89 -4.39 -10.60
CA GLY A 94 -2.22 -3.52 -11.73
C GLY A 94 -1.90 -2.04 -11.48
N PRO A 95 -2.21 -1.18 -12.46
CA PRO A 95 -1.87 0.23 -12.38
C PRO A 95 -2.80 0.99 -11.42
N GLU A 96 -2.32 2.13 -10.92
CA GLU A 96 -3.03 3.06 -10.03
C GLU A 96 -4.43 3.43 -10.56
N GLU A 97 -4.55 3.60 -11.86
CA GLU A 97 -5.81 3.94 -12.53
C GLU A 97 -6.88 2.86 -12.30
N LYS A 98 -6.48 1.59 -12.27
CA LYS A 98 -7.40 0.47 -11.97
C LYS A 98 -7.82 0.41 -10.51
N LEU A 99 -6.95 0.79 -9.59
CA LEU A 99 -7.32 0.94 -8.18
C LEU A 99 -8.35 2.07 -8.02
N LYS A 100 -8.13 3.22 -8.66
CA LYS A 100 -9.10 4.33 -8.65
C LYS A 100 -10.44 3.94 -9.27
N GLU A 101 -10.43 3.22 -10.39
CA GLU A 101 -11.65 2.70 -11.03
C GLU A 101 -12.42 1.76 -10.09
N PHE A 102 -11.73 0.88 -9.38
CA PHE A 102 -12.36 0.00 -8.39
C PHE A 102 -12.98 0.79 -7.24
N ILE A 103 -12.26 1.78 -6.68
CA ILE A 103 -12.77 2.63 -5.60
C ILE A 103 -14.02 3.38 -6.07
N ASP A 104 -13.97 4.01 -7.24
CA ASP A 104 -15.09 4.77 -7.80
C ASP A 104 -16.32 3.87 -8.02
N LEU A 105 -16.10 2.66 -8.55
CA LEU A 105 -17.16 1.67 -8.75
C LEU A 105 -17.78 1.20 -7.40
N CYS A 106 -16.96 1.01 -6.38
CA CYS A 106 -17.45 0.73 -5.02
C CYS A 106 -18.34 1.88 -4.50
N HIS A 107 -17.88 3.12 -4.63
CA HIS A 107 -18.63 4.30 -4.21
C HIS A 107 -19.96 4.43 -4.96
N GLN A 108 -20.00 4.18 -6.27
CA GLN A 108 -21.23 4.14 -7.05
C GLN A 108 -22.26 3.11 -6.54
N ASN A 109 -21.79 2.08 -5.85
CA ASN A 109 -22.61 1.03 -5.26
C ASN A 109 -22.80 1.16 -3.74
N GLY A 110 -22.41 2.30 -3.14
CA GLY A 110 -22.59 2.56 -1.71
C GLY A 110 -21.61 1.77 -0.81
N ILE A 111 -20.51 1.28 -1.36
CA ILE A 111 -19.50 0.49 -0.67
C ILE A 111 -18.26 1.36 -0.43
N ALA A 112 -17.86 1.54 0.83
CA ALA A 112 -16.61 2.20 1.19
C ALA A 112 -15.40 1.30 0.89
N VAL A 113 -14.24 1.90 0.59
CA VAL A 113 -12.98 1.18 0.48
C VAL A 113 -12.05 1.61 1.60
N ILE A 114 -11.54 0.64 2.35
CA ILE A 114 -10.62 0.80 3.46
C ILE A 114 -9.27 0.22 3.03
N PHE A 115 -8.17 0.92 3.35
CA PHE A 115 -6.83 0.41 3.12
C PHE A 115 -6.22 -0.07 4.43
N ASP A 116 -5.74 -1.31 4.46
CA ASP A 116 -4.79 -1.77 5.46
C ASP A 116 -3.40 -1.22 5.11
N LEU A 117 -2.88 -0.35 5.95
CA LEU A 117 -1.62 0.37 5.70
C LEU A 117 -0.53 -0.03 6.69
N VAL A 118 0.63 -0.43 6.16
CA VAL A 118 1.82 -0.77 6.95
C VAL A 118 2.64 0.49 7.19
N MET A 119 2.41 1.16 8.32
CA MET A 119 3.09 2.43 8.67
C MET A 119 4.07 2.31 9.85
N ASN A 120 4.36 1.09 10.29
CA ASN A 120 5.27 0.84 11.43
C ASN A 120 6.69 0.47 10.98
N HIS A 121 6.85 -0.11 9.80
CA HIS A 121 8.16 -0.51 9.26
C HIS A 121 8.22 -0.42 7.74
N VAL A 122 9.43 -0.53 7.20
CA VAL A 122 9.68 -0.60 5.76
C VAL A 122 10.80 -1.60 5.47
N MET A 123 10.73 -2.25 4.32
CA MET A 123 11.77 -3.19 3.90
C MET A 123 13.01 -2.49 3.34
N GLY A 124 14.14 -3.17 3.36
CA GLY A 124 15.45 -2.62 3.03
C GLY A 124 15.60 -2.05 1.61
N ARG A 125 14.74 -2.46 0.66
CA ARG A 125 14.69 -1.88 -0.69
C ARG A 125 14.09 -0.49 -0.76
N SER A 126 13.45 -0.02 0.30
CA SER A 126 12.87 1.33 0.32
C SER A 126 13.90 2.39 -0.02
N PRO A 127 13.56 3.34 -0.93
CA PRO A 127 14.44 4.48 -1.22
C PRO A 127 14.76 5.29 0.05
N MET A 128 13.82 5.37 1.00
CA MET A 128 14.01 6.07 2.26
C MET A 128 15.13 5.43 3.09
N ASN A 129 15.16 4.08 3.17
CA ASN A 129 16.25 3.37 3.84
C ASN A 129 17.56 3.55 3.08
N ARG A 130 17.55 3.34 1.76
CA ARG A 130 18.77 3.35 0.94
C ARG A 130 19.48 4.71 0.89
N MET A 131 18.77 5.80 1.10
CA MET A 131 19.38 7.13 1.19
C MET A 131 20.10 7.39 2.53
N TRP A 132 19.76 6.64 3.58
CA TRP A 132 20.19 6.89 4.95
C TRP A 132 20.61 5.62 5.69
N MET A 133 21.14 4.62 4.99
CA MET A 133 21.61 3.37 5.60
C MET A 133 23.10 3.37 5.84
N ASN A 134 23.53 2.55 6.81
CA ASN A 134 24.92 2.15 6.99
C ASN A 134 25.20 0.99 6.04
N ASP A 135 26.06 1.20 5.06
CA ASP A 135 26.47 0.20 4.06
C ASP A 135 28.00 0.09 4.04
N PRO A 136 28.61 -0.52 5.08
CA PRO A 136 30.07 -0.50 5.26
C PRO A 136 30.83 -1.33 4.21
N ASP A 137 30.19 -2.26 3.56
CA ASP A 137 30.76 -3.12 2.52
C ASP A 137 30.36 -2.74 1.10
N GLY A 138 29.51 -1.71 0.94
CA GLY A 138 29.09 -1.16 -0.36
C GLY A 138 28.23 -2.12 -1.19
N ASN A 139 27.55 -3.06 -0.56
CA ASN A 139 26.70 -4.04 -1.27
C ASN A 139 25.28 -3.54 -1.56
N GLY A 140 24.91 -2.36 -1.06
CA GLY A 140 23.60 -1.74 -1.25
C GLY A 140 22.54 -2.20 -0.23
N TRP A 141 22.97 -2.83 0.86
CA TRP A 141 22.13 -3.27 1.97
C TRP A 141 22.71 -2.82 3.31
N GLY A 142 21.86 -2.41 4.21
CA GLY A 142 22.29 -1.97 5.51
C GLY A 142 21.14 -1.53 6.41
N GLU A 143 21.45 -1.44 7.69
CA GLU A 143 20.54 -0.91 8.69
C GLU A 143 20.45 0.62 8.59
N PRO A 144 19.39 1.26 9.11
CA PRO A 144 19.30 2.70 9.17
C PRO A 144 20.52 3.32 9.87
N SER A 145 21.00 4.43 9.34
CA SER A 145 22.05 5.19 10.01
C SER A 145 21.47 6.09 11.10
N GLU A 146 22.31 6.50 12.05
CA GLU A 146 21.98 7.49 13.09
C GLU A 146 21.44 8.82 12.48
N GLU A 147 21.87 9.15 11.27
CA GLU A 147 21.45 10.35 10.56
C GLU A 147 20.10 10.22 9.85
N SER A 148 19.48 9.02 9.88
CA SER A 148 18.20 8.81 9.20
C SER A 148 17.11 9.71 9.79
N PRO A 149 16.43 10.52 8.97
CA PRO A 149 15.32 11.33 9.45
C PRO A 149 14.03 10.54 9.63
N TYR A 150 13.98 9.28 9.18
CA TYR A 150 12.76 8.48 9.10
C TYR A 150 12.73 7.31 10.07
N PHE A 151 13.88 6.72 10.39
CA PHE A 151 13.96 5.45 11.11
C PHE A 151 14.64 5.57 12.45
N ASN A 152 14.29 4.66 13.35
CA ASN A 152 15.08 4.39 14.52
C ASN A 152 16.31 3.55 14.13
N GLU A 153 17.48 3.89 14.63
CA GLU A 153 18.71 3.10 14.43
C GLU A 153 18.55 1.67 14.99
N ILE A 154 17.86 1.59 16.12
CA ILE A 154 17.50 0.33 16.75
C ILE A 154 15.98 0.26 16.81
N ALA A 155 15.40 -0.80 16.22
CA ALA A 155 13.98 -1.00 16.21
C ALA A 155 13.39 -1.07 17.63
N THR A 156 12.26 -0.38 17.82
CA THR A 156 11.54 -0.36 19.10
C THR A 156 10.50 -1.48 19.22
N HIS A 157 10.17 -2.13 18.11
CA HIS A 157 9.28 -3.30 18.10
C HIS A 157 10.04 -4.61 18.37
N SER A 158 9.34 -5.63 18.86
CA SER A 158 9.91 -6.91 19.26
C SER A 158 10.05 -7.94 18.14
N TYR A 159 9.49 -7.68 16.96
CA TYR A 159 9.57 -8.56 15.79
C TYR A 159 10.69 -8.07 14.84
N GLY A 160 11.40 -9.02 14.24
CA GLY A 160 12.54 -8.71 13.34
C GLY A 160 12.08 -8.58 11.87
N LEU A 161 11.25 -7.60 11.55
CA LEU A 161 10.80 -7.37 10.19
C LEU A 161 10.98 -5.89 9.81
N GLY A 162 11.85 -5.64 8.82
CA GLY A 162 12.05 -4.30 8.26
C GLY A 162 12.66 -3.29 9.21
N ASN A 163 12.79 -2.06 8.75
CA ASN A 163 13.33 -0.93 9.50
C ASN A 163 12.19 -0.13 10.15
N ASP A 164 12.32 0.13 11.43
CA ASP A 164 11.30 0.73 12.29
C ASP A 164 11.17 2.24 12.04
N PHE A 165 9.98 2.71 11.68
CA PHE A 165 9.70 4.12 11.52
C PHE A 165 9.77 4.87 12.86
N ASN A 166 10.52 5.96 12.88
CA ASN A 166 10.57 6.88 14.02
C ASN A 166 9.36 7.84 13.98
N HIS A 167 8.25 7.46 14.56
CA HIS A 167 7.05 8.30 14.63
C HIS A 167 7.18 9.57 15.50
N GLN A 168 8.30 9.76 16.20
CA GLN A 168 8.62 11.02 16.89
C GLN A 168 9.28 12.03 15.93
N SER A 169 9.80 11.57 14.79
CA SER A 169 10.40 12.44 13.78
C SER A 169 9.32 13.22 13.01
N SER A 170 9.53 14.53 12.87
CA SER A 170 8.66 15.37 12.05
C SER A 170 8.64 14.98 10.56
N TYR A 171 9.71 14.39 10.07
CA TYR A 171 9.78 13.88 8.69
C TYR A 171 8.90 12.65 8.50
N THR A 172 8.94 11.71 9.44
CA THR A 172 8.03 10.55 9.42
C THR A 172 6.58 10.98 9.56
N GLN A 173 6.29 11.88 10.51
CA GLN A 173 4.93 12.41 10.70
C GLN A 173 4.39 13.08 9.43
N TYR A 174 5.21 13.86 8.72
CA TYR A 174 4.83 14.46 7.45
C TYR A 174 4.59 13.43 6.34
N TYR A 175 5.40 12.38 6.32
CA TYR A 175 5.30 11.32 5.32
C TYR A 175 4.05 10.43 5.49
N THR A 176 3.60 10.25 6.74
CA THR A 176 2.49 9.36 7.10
C THR A 176 1.14 10.08 7.25
N GLN A 177 1.07 11.37 6.94
CA GLN A 177 -0.17 12.16 6.87
C GLN A 177 -0.79 12.12 5.48
#